data_22a9dbb76e6eac7f2c3debe8ddeba0e8
#
_entry.id   22a9dbb76e6eac7f2c3debe8ddeba0e8
#
_cell.length_a   1.000
_cell.length_b   1.000
_cell.length_c   1.000
_cell.angle_alpha   90.00
_cell.angle_beta   90.00
_cell.angle_gamma   90.00
#
_symmetry.space_group_name_H-M   'P 1'
#
loop_
_entity.id
_entity.type
_entity.pdbx_description
1 polymer ?
#
loop_
_entity_poly.entity_id
_entity_poly.type
_entity_poly.pdbx_seq_one_letter_code
_entity_poly.pdbx_strand_id
1 'polypeptide(L)'
;MTTKWKKNLRRSTLATLITLALTGSAFAMPSGGVVEQGRADISAGNLAQVESGATITAQTNSIINWNDFSIGKGELLNFNTAAGALLNRVTSDKVSELLGTMMQTGANPLFVVNPNGIHIGGNASIDAANLTLSTLAMSSGDFNAAASGRNYTLTQGAQGVKAVTIDSGAKIGVGNT
;
A
#
# COMPACT_ATOMS: atom_id res chain seq x y z
N MET A 1 -48.42 5.17 -68.16
CA MET A 1 -47.83 4.19 -67.25
C MET A 1 -46.71 4.88 -66.50
N THR A 2 -46.94 5.25 -65.23
CA THR A 2 -46.00 5.99 -64.40
C THR A 2 -45.62 5.12 -63.17
N THR A 3 -44.43 4.56 -63.21
CA THR A 3 -43.93 3.72 -62.13
C THR A 3 -43.33 4.59 -61.04
N LYS A 4 -43.97 4.64 -59.87
CA LYS A 4 -43.51 5.34 -58.66
C LYS A 4 -42.43 4.49 -57.98
N TRP A 5 -41.20 5.03 -57.95
CA TRP A 5 -40.14 4.48 -57.13
C TRP A 5 -40.34 4.87 -55.66
N LYS A 6 -40.56 3.92 -54.78
CA LYS A 6 -40.57 4.13 -53.31
C LYS A 6 -39.11 4.05 -52.86
N LYS A 7 -38.53 5.18 -52.41
CA LYS A 7 -37.28 5.25 -51.68
C LYS A 7 -37.52 4.73 -50.27
N ASN A 8 -37.00 3.58 -49.94
CA ASN A 8 -36.93 3.08 -48.57
C ASN A 8 -35.77 3.80 -47.86
N LEU A 9 -36.10 4.81 -47.04
CA LEU A 9 -35.15 5.36 -46.06
C LEU A 9 -34.95 4.31 -44.96
N ARG A 10 -33.79 3.68 -44.96
CA ARG A 10 -33.31 2.93 -43.81
C ARG A 10 -32.92 3.95 -42.72
N ARG A 11 -33.70 4.01 -41.65
CA ARG A 11 -33.33 4.71 -40.44
C ARG A 11 -32.22 3.92 -39.79
N SER A 12 -30.96 4.37 -39.91
CA SER A 12 -29.86 3.91 -39.08
C SER A 12 -30.03 4.50 -37.69
N THR A 13 -30.49 3.69 -36.76
CA THR A 13 -30.41 4.03 -35.33
C THR A 13 -28.94 4.01 -34.94
N LEU A 14 -28.35 5.18 -34.79
CA LEU A 14 -27.06 5.34 -34.11
C LEU A 14 -27.29 4.94 -32.64
N ALA A 15 -26.88 3.74 -32.28
CA ALA A 15 -26.79 3.35 -30.90
C ALA A 15 -25.58 4.12 -30.32
N THR A 16 -25.84 5.21 -29.62
CA THR A 16 -24.81 5.89 -28.84
C THR A 16 -24.45 4.99 -27.68
N LEU A 17 -23.31 4.31 -27.77
CA LEU A 17 -22.72 3.60 -26.65
C LEU A 17 -22.27 4.66 -25.65
N ILE A 18 -23.08 4.91 -24.62
CA ILE A 18 -22.62 5.67 -23.46
C ILE A 18 -21.70 4.74 -22.68
N THR A 19 -20.40 4.85 -22.92
CA THR A 19 -19.40 4.26 -22.05
C THR A 19 -19.45 5.05 -20.74
N LEU A 20 -20.19 4.53 -19.77
CA LEU A 20 -20.11 5.02 -18.40
C LEU A 20 -18.71 4.68 -17.93
N ALA A 21 -17.78 5.63 -18.03
CA ALA A 21 -16.51 5.52 -17.34
C ALA A 21 -16.83 5.52 -15.85
N LEU A 22 -16.89 4.34 -15.24
CA LEU A 22 -16.76 4.23 -13.80
C LEU A 22 -15.36 4.76 -13.48
N THR A 23 -15.28 6.05 -13.10
CA THR A 23 -14.16 6.56 -12.33
C THR A 23 -14.33 5.98 -10.92
N GLY A 24 -14.25 4.65 -10.80
CA GLY A 24 -13.99 4.02 -9.53
C GLY A 24 -12.66 4.59 -9.06
N SER A 25 -12.64 5.25 -7.91
CA SER A 25 -11.41 5.49 -7.19
C SER A 25 -10.68 4.16 -7.19
N ALA A 26 -9.54 4.08 -7.87
CA ALA A 26 -8.72 2.89 -7.83
C ALA A 26 -8.35 2.75 -6.34
N PHE A 27 -8.97 1.79 -5.65
CA PHE A 27 -8.64 1.46 -4.28
C PHE A 27 -7.19 1.00 -4.29
N ALA A 28 -6.32 1.85 -3.80
CA ALA A 28 -4.91 1.55 -3.74
C ALA A 28 -4.63 0.86 -2.41
N MET A 29 -4.66 -0.47 -2.42
CA MET A 29 -4.20 -1.29 -1.31
C MET A 29 -2.88 -1.99 -1.68
N PRO A 30 -2.05 -2.39 -0.72
CA PRO A 30 -0.81 -3.08 -1.02
C PRO A 30 -1.03 -4.27 -1.95
N SER A 31 -0.12 -4.45 -2.90
CA SER A 31 -0.22 -5.51 -3.90
C SER A 31 1.14 -6.08 -4.30
N GLY A 32 1.12 -7.31 -4.84
CA GLY A 32 2.31 -8.01 -5.26
C GLY A 32 3.24 -8.35 -4.10
N GLY A 33 2.66 -8.62 -2.92
CA GLY A 33 3.40 -8.98 -1.72
C GLY A 33 3.94 -10.41 -1.78
N VAL A 34 5.21 -10.59 -1.43
CA VAL A 34 5.87 -11.89 -1.29
C VAL A 34 6.60 -11.93 0.04
N VAL A 35 6.32 -12.95 0.86
CA VAL A 35 7.08 -13.17 2.09
C VAL A 35 8.48 -13.65 1.74
N GLU A 36 9.48 -12.84 2.05
CA GLU A 36 10.89 -13.20 1.86
C GLU A 36 11.42 -13.98 3.06
N GLN A 37 11.01 -13.59 4.25
CA GLN A 37 11.47 -14.17 5.51
C GLN A 37 10.34 -14.26 6.51
N GLY A 38 10.40 -15.27 7.37
CA GLY A 38 9.45 -15.43 8.45
C GLY A 38 8.10 -15.96 7.99
N ARG A 39 7.06 -15.61 8.73
CA ARG A 39 5.68 -15.97 8.41
C ARG A 39 4.76 -14.80 8.71
N ALA A 40 3.99 -14.40 7.72
CA ALA A 40 2.94 -13.40 7.84
C ALA A 40 1.63 -13.95 7.26
N ASP A 41 0.54 -13.80 8.00
CA ASP A 41 -0.81 -14.16 7.58
C ASP A 41 -1.61 -12.89 7.27
N ILE A 42 -2.65 -13.01 6.44
CA ILE A 42 -3.57 -11.91 6.10
C ILE A 42 -5.01 -12.36 6.28
N SER A 43 -5.85 -11.49 6.85
CA SER A 43 -7.25 -11.81 7.20
C SER A 43 -8.24 -11.64 6.05
N ALA A 44 -7.94 -10.78 5.06
CA ALA A 44 -8.81 -10.51 3.91
C ALA A 44 -7.99 -10.23 2.65
N GLY A 45 -8.41 -10.81 1.53
CA GLY A 45 -7.63 -10.85 0.31
C GLY A 45 -6.45 -11.82 0.42
N ASN A 46 -5.37 -11.45 -0.22
CA ASN A 46 -4.08 -12.14 -0.12
C ASN A 46 -2.94 -11.13 -0.34
N LEU A 47 -1.68 -11.56 -0.16
CA LEU A 47 -0.55 -10.64 -0.34
C LEU A 47 -0.37 -10.16 -1.79
N ALA A 48 -0.87 -10.88 -2.80
CA ALA A 48 -0.85 -10.38 -4.18
C ALA A 48 -1.82 -9.21 -4.38
N GLN A 49 -2.93 -9.17 -3.63
CA GLN A 49 -3.90 -8.07 -3.61
C GLN A 49 -4.55 -8.01 -2.23
N VAL A 50 -4.16 -7.04 -1.43
CA VAL A 50 -4.73 -6.80 -0.09
C VAL A 50 -6.10 -6.12 -0.24
N GLU A 51 -7.05 -6.49 0.62
CA GLU A 51 -8.36 -5.85 0.68
C GLU A 51 -8.42 -4.84 1.84
N SER A 52 -9.26 -3.83 1.70
CA SER A 52 -9.51 -2.85 2.76
C SER A 52 -10.10 -3.53 4.01
N GLY A 53 -9.62 -3.13 5.17
CA GLY A 53 -9.98 -3.75 6.46
C GLY A 53 -9.16 -5.00 6.80
N ALA A 54 -8.25 -5.43 5.92
CA ALA A 54 -7.36 -6.55 6.21
C ALA A 54 -6.46 -6.28 7.41
N THR A 55 -6.09 -7.36 8.09
CA THR A 55 -5.02 -7.38 9.09
C THR A 55 -3.88 -8.26 8.61
N ILE A 56 -2.70 -7.71 8.50
CA ILE A 56 -1.47 -8.46 8.25
C ILE A 56 -0.84 -8.78 9.61
N THR A 57 -0.73 -10.07 9.92
CA THR A 57 -0.21 -10.57 11.20
C THR A 57 1.17 -11.17 11.01
N ALA A 58 2.17 -10.59 11.65
CA ALA A 58 3.50 -11.17 11.75
C ALA A 58 3.50 -12.30 12.79
N GLN A 59 3.58 -13.54 12.35
CA GLN A 59 3.65 -14.72 13.24
C GLN A 59 5.06 -14.92 13.80
N THR A 60 6.06 -14.37 13.13
CA THR A 60 7.46 -14.28 13.53
C THR A 60 8.04 -12.98 12.99
N ASN A 61 9.31 -12.68 13.26
CA ASN A 61 10.01 -11.60 12.57
C ASN A 61 9.97 -11.86 11.06
N SER A 62 9.24 -11.02 10.33
CA SER A 62 8.85 -11.27 8.94
C SER A 62 9.21 -10.11 8.02
N ILE A 63 9.58 -10.44 6.79
CA ILE A 63 9.83 -9.50 5.71
C ILE A 63 8.86 -9.79 4.58
N ILE A 64 8.11 -8.78 4.16
CA ILE A 64 7.27 -8.83 2.97
C ILE A 64 7.83 -7.82 1.96
N ASN A 65 8.19 -8.31 0.78
CA ASN A 65 8.53 -7.48 -0.36
C ASN A 65 7.25 -7.18 -1.15
N TRP A 66 7.01 -5.92 -1.43
CA TRP A 66 5.84 -5.43 -2.14
C TRP A 66 6.19 -4.86 -3.51
N ASN A 67 5.32 -5.06 -4.47
CA ASN A 67 5.36 -4.33 -5.73
C ASN A 67 4.74 -2.93 -5.57
N ASP A 68 3.70 -2.80 -4.74
CA ASP A 68 3.06 -1.53 -4.38
C ASP A 68 2.67 -1.59 -2.91
N PHE A 69 3.06 -0.58 -2.15
CA PHE A 69 2.62 -0.44 -0.76
C PHE A 69 1.96 0.92 -0.60
N SER A 70 0.69 0.99 -0.98
CA SER A 70 -0.15 2.18 -0.86
C SER A 70 -1.41 1.86 -0.09
N ILE A 71 -2.03 2.87 0.54
CA ILE A 71 -3.31 2.78 1.24
C ILE A 71 -4.17 3.93 0.74
N GLY A 72 -5.21 3.63 -0.03
CA GLY A 72 -6.06 4.62 -0.66
C GLY A 72 -6.92 5.38 0.35
N LYS A 73 -7.45 6.50 -0.09
CA LYS A 73 -8.35 7.33 0.72
C LYS A 73 -9.59 6.54 1.13
N GLY A 74 -9.86 6.49 2.43
CA GLY A 74 -10.97 5.73 3.01
C GLY A 74 -10.69 4.24 3.20
N GLU A 75 -9.51 3.75 2.78
CA GLU A 75 -9.06 2.39 3.01
C GLU A 75 -8.47 2.23 4.41
N LEU A 76 -8.51 1.02 4.94
CA LEU A 76 -7.96 0.64 6.23
C LEU A 76 -7.04 -0.56 6.08
N LEU A 77 -5.84 -0.46 6.63
CA LEU A 77 -4.91 -1.57 6.77
C LEU A 77 -4.45 -1.69 8.22
N ASN A 78 -4.63 -2.88 8.78
CA ASN A 78 -4.18 -3.19 10.13
C ASN A 78 -2.92 -4.06 10.09
N PHE A 79 -2.07 -3.88 11.08
CA PHE A 79 -0.93 -4.73 11.36
C PHE A 79 -1.03 -5.30 12.77
N ASN A 80 -0.72 -6.58 12.92
CA ASN A 80 -0.54 -7.20 14.22
C ASN A 80 0.91 -7.69 14.34
N THR A 81 1.66 -7.00 15.17
CA THR A 81 3.08 -7.30 15.45
C THR A 81 3.29 -7.87 16.86
N ALA A 82 2.26 -8.45 17.48
CA ALA A 82 2.38 -9.01 18.83
C ALA A 82 3.39 -10.17 18.90
N ALA A 83 3.49 -11.00 17.84
CA ALA A 83 4.36 -12.17 17.80
C ALA A 83 5.72 -11.92 17.11
N GLY A 84 5.91 -10.80 16.42
CA GLY A 84 7.17 -10.50 15.72
C GLY A 84 7.18 -9.15 15.04
N ALA A 85 8.36 -8.67 14.74
CA ALA A 85 8.58 -7.46 13.94
C ALA A 85 8.21 -7.72 12.48
N LEU A 86 7.78 -6.66 11.78
CA LEU A 86 7.39 -6.74 10.38
C LEU A 86 8.08 -5.64 9.55
N LEU A 87 8.80 -6.05 8.52
CA LEU A 87 9.32 -5.16 7.49
C LEU A 87 8.47 -5.28 6.23
N ASN A 88 7.83 -4.17 5.85
CA ASN A 88 7.20 -3.98 4.54
C ASN A 88 8.19 -3.21 3.68
N ARG A 89 8.73 -3.84 2.65
CA ARG A 89 9.74 -3.27 1.76
C ARG A 89 9.22 -3.22 0.34
N VAL A 90 9.19 -2.03 -0.27
CA VAL A 90 8.85 -1.87 -1.68
C VAL A 90 10.08 -2.15 -2.53
N THR A 91 9.93 -3.03 -3.52
CA THR A 91 11.01 -3.48 -4.41
C THR A 91 10.81 -3.06 -5.87
N SER A 92 9.70 -2.39 -6.19
CA SER A 92 9.45 -1.75 -7.49
C SER A 92 9.98 -0.32 -7.52
N ASP A 93 9.59 0.45 -8.54
CA ASP A 93 9.87 1.87 -8.71
C ASP A 93 8.73 2.79 -8.24
N LYS A 94 7.68 2.24 -7.64
CA LYS A 94 6.50 3.00 -7.20
C LYS A 94 6.74 3.75 -5.89
N VAL A 95 6.19 4.95 -5.79
CA VAL A 95 6.07 5.70 -4.52
C VAL A 95 4.96 5.07 -3.67
N SER A 96 5.09 5.09 -2.36
CA SER A 96 4.02 4.68 -1.43
C SER A 96 3.11 5.86 -1.13
N GLU A 97 1.82 5.74 -1.46
CA GLU A 97 0.79 6.73 -1.19
C GLU A 97 -0.04 6.28 0.02
N LEU A 98 0.22 6.82 1.19
CA LEU A 98 -0.50 6.52 2.43
C LEU A 98 -1.59 7.58 2.63
N LEU A 99 -2.76 7.37 2.03
CA LEU A 99 -3.87 8.32 2.00
C LEU A 99 -5.02 7.93 2.92
N GLY A 100 -5.02 6.69 3.39
CA GLY A 100 -6.04 6.08 4.23
C GLY A 100 -5.63 5.91 5.69
N THR A 101 -6.13 4.86 6.31
CA THR A 101 -5.88 4.54 7.72
C THR A 101 -4.92 3.36 7.82
N MET A 102 -3.90 3.50 8.67
CA MET A 102 -2.97 2.44 9.02
C MET A 102 -2.93 2.31 10.54
N MET A 103 -3.18 1.11 11.06
CA MET A 103 -3.20 0.83 12.49
C MET A 103 -2.25 -0.32 12.83
N GLN A 104 -1.59 -0.23 13.98
CA GLN A 104 -0.75 -1.31 14.50
C GLN A 104 -1.25 -1.74 15.89
N THR A 105 -1.38 -3.05 16.07
CA THR A 105 -1.50 -3.70 17.39
C THR A 105 -0.24 -4.50 17.66
N GLY A 106 0.16 -4.60 18.94
CA GLY A 106 1.43 -5.15 19.35
C GLY A 106 2.57 -4.12 19.30
N ALA A 107 3.61 -4.37 20.08
CA ALA A 107 4.71 -3.43 20.30
C ALA A 107 5.99 -3.74 19.54
N ASN A 108 6.04 -4.87 18.81
CA ASN A 108 7.23 -5.18 18.00
C ASN A 108 7.34 -4.21 16.81
N PRO A 109 8.56 -3.92 16.35
CA PRO A 109 8.80 -2.93 15.31
C PRO A 109 8.02 -3.20 14.01
N LEU A 110 7.39 -2.16 13.48
CA LEU A 110 6.77 -2.10 12.16
C LEU A 110 7.60 -1.15 11.28
N PHE A 111 8.11 -1.66 10.19
CA PHE A 111 8.86 -0.88 9.21
C PHE A 111 8.08 -0.80 7.90
N VAL A 112 8.07 0.40 7.31
CA VAL A 112 7.69 0.61 5.91
C VAL A 112 8.88 1.30 5.23
N VAL A 113 9.49 0.59 4.30
CA VAL A 113 10.70 1.03 3.61
C VAL A 113 10.43 1.12 2.12
N ASN A 114 10.54 2.32 1.57
CA ASN A 114 10.39 2.55 0.14
C ASN A 114 11.44 3.55 -0.39
N PRO A 115 12.50 3.07 -1.05
CA PRO A 115 13.53 3.96 -1.60
C PRO A 115 13.04 4.95 -2.66
N ASN A 116 11.83 4.76 -3.21
CA ASN A 116 11.26 5.65 -4.22
C ASN A 116 10.49 6.83 -3.63
N GLY A 117 10.21 6.82 -2.33
CA GLY A 117 9.47 7.87 -1.63
C GLY A 117 8.26 7.33 -0.88
N ILE A 118 7.85 8.06 0.16
CA ILE A 118 6.63 7.80 0.93
C ILE A 118 5.90 9.13 1.06
N HIS A 119 4.64 9.18 0.64
CA HIS A 119 3.76 10.32 0.78
C HIS A 119 2.61 9.99 1.73
N ILE A 120 2.41 10.81 2.75
CA ILE A 120 1.31 10.71 3.71
C ILE A 120 0.36 11.87 3.43
N GLY A 121 -0.83 11.54 2.91
CA GLY A 121 -1.82 12.54 2.51
C GLY A 121 -2.54 13.17 3.70
N GLY A 122 -3.09 14.38 3.51
CA GLY A 122 -3.68 15.20 4.56
C GLY A 122 -4.92 14.62 5.28
N ASN A 123 -5.52 13.55 4.75
CA ASN A 123 -6.60 12.82 5.42
C ASN A 123 -6.15 11.49 6.00
N ALA A 124 -4.88 11.15 5.90
CA ALA A 124 -4.35 9.92 6.45
C ALA A 124 -4.42 9.90 7.98
N SER A 125 -4.67 8.71 8.52
CA SER A 125 -4.62 8.45 9.97
C SER A 125 -3.72 7.25 10.22
N ILE A 126 -2.60 7.48 10.89
CA ILE A 126 -1.64 6.44 11.25
C ILE A 126 -1.59 6.36 12.77
N ASP A 127 -1.88 5.18 13.32
CA ASP A 127 -1.79 4.90 14.76
C ASP A 127 -0.95 3.63 14.96
N ALA A 128 0.23 3.79 15.54
CA ALA A 128 1.20 2.70 15.65
C ALA A 128 2.02 2.81 16.94
N ALA A 129 2.26 1.67 17.59
CA ALA A 129 3.08 1.59 18.78
C ALA A 129 4.58 1.79 18.51
N ASN A 130 5.07 1.23 17.40
CA ASN A 130 6.49 1.27 17.05
C ASN A 130 6.67 1.27 15.53
N LEU A 131 6.67 2.44 14.91
CA LEU A 131 6.70 2.62 13.45
C LEU A 131 7.97 3.31 12.97
N THR A 132 8.57 2.76 11.94
CA THR A 132 9.63 3.40 11.16
C THR A 132 9.19 3.53 9.70
N LEU A 133 9.13 4.75 9.19
CA LEU A 133 8.97 5.06 7.77
C LEU A 133 10.31 5.53 7.21
N SER A 134 10.82 4.89 6.17
CA SER A 134 12.14 5.22 5.63
C SER A 134 12.19 5.12 4.11
N THR A 135 12.90 6.08 3.51
CA THR A 135 13.31 6.04 2.10
C THR A 135 14.74 5.52 1.92
N LEU A 136 15.41 5.21 3.01
CA LEU A 136 16.68 4.48 2.99
C LEU A 136 16.39 2.98 2.99
N ALA A 137 17.18 2.23 2.25
CA ALA A 137 17.04 0.78 2.15
C ALA A 137 17.42 0.08 3.47
N MET A 138 16.70 -0.98 3.79
CA MET A 138 17.03 -1.88 4.90
C MET A 138 17.27 -3.28 4.35
N SER A 139 18.44 -3.84 4.63
CA SER A 139 18.74 -5.23 4.30
C SER A 139 18.03 -6.20 5.25
N SER A 140 17.90 -7.46 4.87
CA SER A 140 17.34 -8.50 5.74
C SER A 140 18.18 -8.71 7.00
N GLY A 141 19.51 -8.55 6.90
CA GLY A 141 20.43 -8.59 8.05
C GLY A 141 20.20 -7.44 9.02
N ASP A 142 20.01 -6.21 8.51
CA ASP A 142 19.73 -5.03 9.32
C ASP A 142 18.36 -5.14 9.99
N PHE A 143 17.34 -5.67 9.28
CA PHE A 143 16.03 -5.95 9.87
C PHE A 143 16.15 -6.93 11.04
N ASN A 144 16.90 -8.03 10.89
CA ASN A 144 17.10 -9.00 11.96
C ASN A 144 17.83 -8.39 13.16
N ALA A 145 18.76 -7.49 12.94
CA ALA A 145 19.41 -6.73 14.00
C ALA A 145 18.42 -5.80 14.72
N ALA A 146 17.61 -5.04 13.98
CA ALA A 146 16.57 -4.15 14.50
C ALA A 146 15.50 -4.91 15.30
N ALA A 147 14.99 -6.02 14.76
CA ALA A 147 14.00 -6.88 15.40
C ALA A 147 14.52 -7.53 16.70
N SER A 148 15.83 -7.65 16.86
CA SER A 148 16.48 -8.16 18.05
C SER A 148 16.92 -7.05 19.02
N GLY A 149 16.53 -5.80 18.78
CA GLY A 149 16.92 -4.64 19.58
C GLY A 149 18.40 -4.26 19.46
N ARG A 150 19.08 -4.70 18.40
CA ARG A 150 20.49 -4.36 18.11
C ARG A 150 20.57 -3.19 17.12
N ASN A 151 21.76 -2.60 17.03
CA ASN A 151 22.01 -1.56 16.03
C ASN A 151 21.86 -2.12 14.61
N TYR A 152 21.27 -1.34 13.75
CA TYR A 152 21.06 -1.64 12.33
C TYR A 152 21.46 -0.42 11.48
N THR A 153 21.66 -0.66 10.21
CA THR A 153 22.02 0.37 9.25
C THR A 153 20.94 0.54 8.20
N LEU A 154 20.59 1.79 7.91
CA LEU A 154 19.81 2.15 6.75
C LEU A 154 20.75 2.75 5.71
N THR A 155 20.70 2.26 4.47
CA THR A 155 21.59 2.68 3.40
C THR A 155 20.82 3.40 2.30
N GLN A 156 21.48 4.38 1.67
CA GLN A 156 20.91 5.06 0.50
C GLN A 156 20.70 4.05 -0.63
N GLY A 157 19.49 3.99 -1.16
CA GLY A 157 19.19 3.21 -2.36
C GLY A 157 19.83 3.79 -3.62
N ALA A 158 19.88 2.99 -4.68
CA ALA A 158 20.45 3.37 -5.99
C ALA A 158 19.72 4.55 -6.65
N GLN A 159 18.48 4.83 -6.28
CA GLN A 159 17.65 5.91 -6.81
C GLN A 159 17.97 7.31 -6.23
N GLY A 160 18.99 7.43 -5.42
CA GLY A 160 19.33 8.66 -4.71
C GLY A 160 18.42 8.90 -3.48
N VAL A 161 18.52 10.08 -2.88
CA VAL A 161 17.72 10.44 -1.70
C VAL A 161 16.32 10.86 -2.15
N LYS A 162 15.32 10.17 -1.61
CA LYS A 162 13.90 10.53 -1.75
C LYS A 162 13.38 11.02 -0.40
N ALA A 163 12.17 11.59 -0.39
CA ALA A 163 11.59 12.16 0.82
C ALA A 163 10.46 11.27 1.38
N VAL A 164 10.30 11.32 2.70
CA VAL A 164 9.02 11.08 3.35
C VAL A 164 8.33 12.44 3.43
N THR A 165 7.21 12.60 2.74
CA THR A 165 6.42 13.84 2.74
C THR A 165 5.11 13.65 3.50
N ILE A 166 4.71 14.67 4.24
CA ILE A 166 3.49 14.63 5.08
C ILE A 166 2.70 15.88 4.77
N ASP A 167 1.48 15.71 4.27
CA ASP A 167 0.58 16.82 4.01
C ASP A 167 -0.01 17.39 5.30
N SER A 168 -0.38 18.65 5.26
CA SER A 168 -1.13 19.31 6.35
C SER A 168 -2.46 18.57 6.58
N GLY A 169 -2.77 18.30 7.86
CA GLY A 169 -3.99 17.59 8.26
C GLY A 169 -3.83 16.09 8.49
N ALA A 170 -2.71 15.48 8.09
CA ALA A 170 -2.39 14.10 8.44
C ALA A 170 -2.33 13.92 9.97
N LYS A 171 -2.86 12.80 10.46
CA LYS A 171 -2.84 12.43 11.87
C LYS A 171 -1.91 11.25 12.07
N ILE A 172 -0.86 11.45 12.85
CA ILE A 172 0.12 10.40 13.14
C ILE A 172 0.30 10.29 14.65
N GLY A 173 -0.16 9.17 15.22
CA GLY A 173 0.04 8.79 16.62
C GLY A 173 1.06 7.64 16.66
N VAL A 174 2.11 7.80 17.46
CA VAL A 174 3.12 6.75 17.68
C VAL A 174 3.37 6.59 19.19
N GLY A 175 3.43 5.34 19.65
CA GLY A 175 3.71 5.04 21.05
C GLY A 175 2.48 4.99 21.95
N ASN A 176 1.27 5.03 21.42
CA ASN A 176 0.05 4.78 22.20
C ASN A 176 -0.25 3.28 22.24
N THR A 177 -0.10 2.70 23.38
CA THR A 177 -0.58 1.33 23.71
C THR A 177 -1.63 1.43 24.81
#